data_dcb68cc9bf9bd962a7d7adb7b92c7589
#
_entry.id   dcb68cc9bf9bd962a7d7adb7b92c7589
#
_cell.length_a   1.000
_cell.length_b   1.000
_cell.length_c   1.000
_cell.angle_alpha   90.00
_cell.angle_beta   90.00
_cell.angle_gamma   90.00
#
_symmetry.space_group_name_H-M   'P 1'
#
loop_
_entity.id
_entity.type
_entity.pdbx_description
1 polymer ?
#
loop_
_entity_poly.entity_id
_entity_poly.type
_entity_poly.pdbx_seq_one_letter_code
_entity_poly.pdbx_strand_id
1 'polypeptide(L)'
;LVSSPAIDGARSAWSTLNWLDAHGYQHLVKRTVVAICSSRAGSASIDMDQLQATFNQRCAAVHLIPFDEHLAEGSEVDMDKMGKATRRAFIELAASVADGFSQTLVPTSVKRPEKHHVE
;
A
#
# COMPACT_ATOMS: atom_id res chain seq x y z
N LEU A 1 0.53 -0.27 4.11
CA LEU A 1 0.11 -1.55 4.71
C LEU A 1 0.56 -2.71 3.83
N VAL A 2 1.29 -3.61 4.43
CA VAL A 2 1.82 -4.77 3.71
C VAL A 2 1.07 -6.02 4.13
N SER A 3 0.69 -6.85 3.17
CA SER A 3 0.00 -8.10 3.42
C SER A 3 0.62 -9.20 2.58
N SER A 4 0.54 -10.42 3.08
CA SER A 4 0.81 -11.60 2.25
C SER A 4 -0.48 -12.04 1.58
N PRO A 5 -0.40 -12.90 0.53
CA PRO A 5 -1.62 -13.44 -0.09
C PRO A 5 -2.24 -14.58 0.70
N ALA A 6 -1.61 -14.99 1.80
CA ALA A 6 -2.16 -16.07 2.63
C ALA A 6 -3.33 -15.54 3.48
N ILE A 7 -4.20 -16.45 3.88
CA ILE A 7 -5.38 -16.09 4.66
C ILE A 7 -4.98 -15.38 5.95
N ASP A 8 -3.97 -15.87 6.63
CA ASP A 8 -3.53 -15.28 7.91
C ASP A 8 -3.00 -13.86 7.72
N GLY A 9 -2.21 -13.64 6.66
CA GLY A 9 -1.68 -12.31 6.39
C GLY A 9 -2.76 -11.33 6.03
N ALA A 10 -3.71 -11.75 5.20
CA ALA A 10 -4.82 -10.90 4.80
C ALA A 10 -5.70 -10.56 6.00
N ARG A 11 -5.91 -11.53 6.89
CA ARG A 11 -6.71 -11.31 8.09
C ARG A 11 -6.03 -10.31 9.02
N SER A 12 -4.72 -10.42 9.18
CA SER A 12 -3.96 -9.47 10.01
C SER A 12 -4.04 -8.05 9.44
N ALA A 13 -3.88 -7.92 8.13
CA ALA A 13 -3.98 -6.61 7.50
C ALA A 13 -5.38 -6.02 7.66
N TRP A 14 -6.41 -6.85 7.50
CA TRP A 14 -7.79 -6.40 7.67
C TRP A 14 -8.06 -5.97 9.10
N SER A 15 -7.50 -6.69 10.07
CA SER A 15 -7.61 -6.32 11.48
C SER A 15 -6.98 -4.97 11.77
N THR A 16 -5.86 -4.67 11.12
CA THR A 16 -5.21 -3.37 11.26
C THR A 16 -6.14 -2.25 10.78
N LEU A 17 -6.79 -2.45 9.63
CA LEU A 17 -7.74 -1.46 9.12
C LEU A 17 -8.92 -1.29 10.07
N ASN A 18 -9.42 -2.39 10.62
CA ASN A 18 -10.52 -2.33 11.58
C ASN A 18 -10.10 -1.60 12.85
N TRP A 19 -8.88 -1.81 13.30
CA TRP A 19 -8.37 -1.10 14.47
C TRP A 19 -8.36 0.41 14.23
N LEU A 20 -7.89 0.83 13.06
CA LEU A 20 -7.86 2.24 12.71
C LEU A 20 -9.28 2.84 12.69
N ASP A 21 -10.23 2.11 12.11
CA ASP A 21 -11.62 2.56 12.09
C ASP A 21 -12.18 2.75 13.50
N ALA A 22 -11.88 1.79 14.37
CA ALA A 22 -12.43 1.81 15.73
C ALA A 22 -11.82 2.90 16.61
N HIS A 23 -10.65 3.41 16.23
CA HIS A 23 -9.92 4.39 17.06
C HIS A 23 -9.91 5.79 16.46
N GLY A 24 -10.81 6.09 15.54
CA GLY A 24 -10.95 7.44 15.02
C GLY A 24 -10.04 7.78 13.86
N TYR A 25 -9.44 6.79 13.24
CA TYR A 25 -8.51 7.01 12.14
C TYR A 25 -9.08 6.60 10.79
N GLN A 26 -10.40 6.76 10.61
CA GLN A 26 -11.05 6.38 9.35
C GLN A 26 -10.43 7.08 8.15
N HIS A 27 -10.01 8.31 8.33
CA HIS A 27 -9.37 9.05 7.24
C HIS A 27 -8.06 8.42 6.78
N LEU A 28 -7.36 7.74 7.69
CA LEU A 28 -6.12 7.03 7.31
C LEU A 28 -6.42 5.77 6.52
N VAL A 29 -7.51 5.07 6.83
CA VAL A 29 -7.91 3.88 6.08
C VAL A 29 -8.14 4.25 4.62
N LYS A 30 -8.85 5.33 4.37
CA LYS A 30 -9.16 5.76 3.00
C LYS A 30 -7.92 6.18 2.22
N ARG A 31 -6.85 6.54 2.91
CA ARG A 31 -5.60 6.97 2.29
C ARG A 31 -4.55 5.87 2.28
N THR A 32 -4.88 4.70 2.79
CA THR A 32 -3.93 3.59 2.88
C THR A 32 -3.64 3.03 1.49
N VAL A 33 -2.36 2.79 1.22
CA VAL A 33 -1.92 2.05 0.04
C VAL A 33 -1.50 0.67 0.52
N VAL A 34 -2.05 -0.37 -0.10
CA VAL A 34 -1.81 -1.75 0.31
C VAL A 34 -0.86 -2.41 -0.68
N ALA A 35 0.17 -3.07 -0.15
CA ALA A 35 1.06 -3.89 -0.96
C ALA A 35 0.88 -5.35 -0.55
N ILE A 36 0.46 -6.17 -1.50
CA ILE A 36 0.30 -7.61 -1.28
C ILE A 36 1.52 -8.28 -1.88
N CYS A 37 2.37 -8.84 -1.03
CA CYS A 37 3.67 -9.36 -1.44
C CYS A 37 3.65 -10.87 -1.45
N SER A 38 3.90 -11.47 -2.61
CA SER A 38 4.01 -12.92 -2.73
C SER A 38 5.32 -13.38 -2.13
N SER A 39 5.26 -14.40 -1.29
CA SER A 39 6.46 -14.95 -0.65
C SER A 39 7.08 -16.11 -1.44
N ARG A 40 6.32 -16.66 -2.39
CA ARG A 40 6.78 -17.80 -3.18
C ARG A 40 5.92 -17.87 -4.44
N ALA A 41 6.54 -18.19 -5.55
CA ALA A 41 5.83 -18.34 -6.83
C ALA A 41 4.77 -19.43 -6.71
N GLY A 42 3.55 -19.12 -7.11
CA GLY A 42 2.46 -20.09 -7.15
C GLY A 42 1.94 -20.54 -5.80
N SER A 43 2.26 -19.81 -4.73
CA SER A 43 1.89 -20.23 -3.37
C SER A 43 0.64 -19.54 -2.84
N ALA A 44 -0.04 -18.73 -3.64
CA ALA A 44 -1.25 -18.04 -3.19
C ALA A 44 -2.33 -19.04 -2.84
N SER A 45 -2.89 -18.94 -1.63
CA SER A 45 -3.91 -19.84 -1.15
C SER A 45 -5.30 -19.25 -1.21
N ILE A 46 -5.45 -18.01 -1.67
CA ILE A 46 -6.73 -17.35 -1.81
C ILE A 46 -6.80 -16.68 -3.18
N ASP A 47 -8.02 -16.35 -3.58
CA ASP A 47 -8.26 -15.67 -4.84
C ASP A 47 -7.68 -14.24 -4.76
N MET A 48 -6.64 -13.99 -5.54
CA MET A 48 -5.97 -12.70 -5.52
C MET A 48 -6.86 -11.58 -6.02
N ASP A 49 -7.69 -11.86 -7.02
CA ASP A 49 -8.60 -10.85 -7.55
C ASP A 49 -9.61 -10.42 -6.50
N GLN A 50 -10.15 -11.38 -5.77
CA GLN A 50 -11.10 -11.09 -4.72
C GLN A 50 -10.45 -10.35 -3.57
N LEU A 51 -9.25 -10.75 -3.18
CA LEU A 51 -8.51 -10.09 -2.12
C LEU A 51 -8.22 -8.64 -2.48
N GLN A 52 -7.76 -8.42 -3.71
CA GLN A 52 -7.49 -7.07 -4.19
C GLN A 52 -8.75 -6.22 -4.20
N ALA A 53 -9.85 -6.77 -4.68
CA ALA A 53 -11.12 -6.05 -4.71
C ALA A 53 -11.60 -5.69 -3.30
N THR A 54 -11.41 -6.59 -2.36
CA THR A 54 -11.83 -6.37 -0.98
C THR A 54 -11.08 -5.18 -0.36
N PHE A 55 -9.76 -5.13 -0.54
CA PHE A 55 -9.00 -4.01 -0.03
C PHE A 55 -9.31 -2.71 -0.79
N ASN A 56 -9.56 -2.80 -2.08
CA ASN A 56 -9.88 -1.60 -2.88
C ASN A 56 -11.16 -0.91 -2.42
N GLN A 57 -12.06 -1.62 -1.79
CA GLN A 57 -13.30 -1.03 -1.30
C GLN A 57 -13.06 -0.03 -0.18
N ARG A 58 -11.96 -0.17 0.56
CA ARG A 58 -11.70 0.66 1.74
C ARG A 58 -10.49 1.56 1.57
N CYS A 59 -9.53 1.17 0.75
CA CYS A 59 -8.22 1.80 0.70
C CYS A 59 -8.04 2.58 -0.59
N ALA A 60 -7.01 3.43 -0.63
CA ALA A 60 -6.75 4.28 -1.78
C ALA A 60 -6.27 3.48 -3.00
N ALA A 61 -5.43 2.49 -2.78
CA ALA A 61 -4.87 1.68 -3.87
C ALA A 61 -4.36 0.36 -3.34
N VAL A 62 -4.31 -0.64 -4.21
CA VAL A 62 -3.77 -1.95 -3.89
C VAL A 62 -2.79 -2.34 -4.98
N HIS A 63 -1.60 -2.76 -4.58
CA HIS A 63 -0.56 -3.19 -5.51
C HIS A 63 -0.12 -4.61 -5.20
N LEU A 64 0.05 -5.40 -6.25
CA LEU A 64 0.53 -6.77 -6.12
C LEU A 64 2.02 -6.77 -6.41
N ILE A 65 2.82 -7.20 -5.44
CA ILE A 65 4.26 -7.30 -5.60
C ILE A 65 4.58 -8.77 -5.87
N PRO A 66 5.13 -9.10 -7.04
CA PRO A 66 5.39 -10.49 -7.38
C PRO A 66 6.53 -11.06 -6.55
N PHE A 67 6.58 -12.39 -6.49
CA PHE A 67 7.71 -13.06 -5.86
C PHE A 67 8.99 -12.75 -6.62
N ASP A 68 10.06 -12.47 -5.89
CA ASP A 68 11.36 -12.16 -6.48
C ASP A 68 12.43 -12.87 -5.66
N GLU A 69 13.22 -13.71 -6.33
CA GLU A 69 14.22 -14.52 -5.64
C GLU A 69 15.28 -13.66 -4.98
N HIS A 70 15.63 -12.54 -5.60
CA HIS A 70 16.63 -11.66 -5.01
C HIS A 70 16.14 -11.10 -3.67
N LEU A 71 14.89 -10.67 -3.61
CA LEU A 71 14.31 -10.16 -2.36
C LEU A 71 14.16 -11.27 -1.32
N ALA A 72 13.88 -12.49 -1.77
CA ALA A 72 13.73 -13.64 -0.87
C ALA A 72 15.04 -14.01 -0.18
N GLU A 73 16.19 -13.62 -0.74
CA GLU A 73 17.48 -13.89 -0.09
C GLU A 73 17.62 -13.16 1.24
N GLY A 74 16.91 -12.04 1.40
CA GLY A 74 16.95 -11.31 2.66
C GLY A 74 18.25 -10.56 2.92
N SER A 75 19.07 -10.40 1.90
CA SER A 75 20.32 -9.68 2.02
C SER A 75 20.17 -8.26 1.47
N GLU A 76 21.26 -7.63 1.13
CA GLU A 76 21.24 -6.27 0.62
C GLU A 76 20.45 -6.20 -0.69
N VAL A 77 19.57 -5.20 -0.79
CA VAL A 77 18.74 -5.04 -1.98
C VAL A 77 19.53 -4.36 -3.08
N ASP A 78 19.59 -5.00 -4.24
CA ASP A 78 20.25 -4.49 -5.43
C ASP A 78 19.21 -4.41 -6.54
N MET A 79 18.91 -3.19 -6.99
CA MET A 79 17.89 -2.98 -8.00
C MET A 79 18.19 -3.70 -9.31
N ASP A 80 19.48 -3.86 -9.64
CA ASP A 80 19.86 -4.53 -10.87
C ASP A 80 19.58 -6.03 -10.84
N LYS A 81 19.48 -6.62 -9.66
CA LYS A 81 19.18 -8.04 -9.50
C LYS A 81 17.69 -8.33 -9.44
N MET A 82 16.87 -7.30 -9.26
CA MET A 82 15.43 -7.49 -9.22
C MET A 82 14.89 -7.67 -10.63
N GLY A 83 13.85 -8.52 -10.75
CA GLY A 83 13.16 -8.70 -12.02
C GLY A 83 12.45 -7.44 -12.47
N LYS A 84 12.19 -7.35 -13.77
CA LYS A 84 11.52 -6.18 -14.34
C LYS A 84 10.12 -5.99 -13.76
N ALA A 85 9.38 -7.10 -13.56
CA ALA A 85 8.03 -7.03 -13.02
C ALA A 85 8.05 -6.49 -11.59
N THR A 86 9.03 -6.91 -10.80
CA THR A 86 9.17 -6.44 -9.43
C THR A 86 9.50 -4.96 -9.38
N ARG A 87 10.43 -4.51 -10.21
CA ARG A 87 10.78 -3.09 -10.26
C ARG A 87 9.60 -2.24 -10.67
N ARG A 88 8.85 -2.69 -11.68
CA ARG A 88 7.64 -1.96 -12.11
C ARG A 88 6.63 -1.87 -10.98
N ALA A 89 6.42 -2.97 -10.25
CA ALA A 89 5.46 -2.98 -9.17
C ALA A 89 5.84 -1.97 -8.08
N PHE A 90 7.12 -1.89 -7.73
CA PHE A 90 7.56 -0.92 -6.73
C PHE A 90 7.47 0.52 -7.22
N ILE A 91 7.72 0.76 -8.51
CA ILE A 91 7.56 2.10 -9.08
C ILE A 91 6.11 2.52 -9.02
N GLU A 92 5.19 1.64 -9.36
CA GLU A 92 3.77 1.95 -9.31
C GLU A 92 3.30 2.17 -7.87
N LEU A 93 3.83 1.38 -6.94
CA LEU A 93 3.55 1.57 -5.52
C LEU A 93 4.02 2.95 -5.05
N ALA A 94 5.24 3.31 -5.41
CA ALA A 94 5.79 4.61 -5.04
C ALA A 94 4.96 5.76 -5.62
N ALA A 95 4.47 5.61 -6.85
CA ALA A 95 3.62 6.62 -7.48
C ALA A 95 2.32 6.80 -6.70
N SER A 96 1.71 5.71 -6.24
CA SER A 96 0.49 5.80 -5.44
C SER A 96 0.74 6.51 -4.12
N VAL A 97 1.87 6.25 -3.48
CA VAL A 97 2.22 6.92 -2.24
C VAL A 97 2.44 8.41 -2.48
N ALA A 98 3.12 8.76 -3.57
CA ALA A 98 3.36 10.16 -3.91
C ALA A 98 2.05 10.90 -4.21
N ASP A 99 1.10 10.24 -4.86
CA ASP A 99 -0.21 10.84 -5.10
C ASP A 99 -0.90 11.20 -3.80
N GLY A 100 -0.74 10.37 -2.78
CA GLY A 100 -1.29 10.65 -1.45
C GLY A 100 -0.69 11.92 -0.84
N PHE A 101 0.59 12.15 -1.07
CA PHE A 101 1.23 13.37 -0.59
C PHE A 101 0.63 14.61 -1.25
N SER A 102 0.41 14.55 -2.56
CA SER A 102 -0.20 15.67 -3.27
C SER A 102 -1.58 16.00 -2.71
N GLN A 103 -2.39 14.99 -2.48
CA GLN A 103 -3.73 15.19 -1.93
C GLN A 103 -3.68 15.77 -0.54
N THR A 104 -2.69 15.38 0.24
CA THR A 104 -2.52 15.90 1.59
C THR A 104 -2.11 17.36 1.59
N LEU A 105 -1.22 17.73 0.69
CA LEU A 105 -0.66 19.08 0.67
C LEU A 105 -1.65 20.13 0.18
N VAL A 106 -2.50 19.77 -0.79
CA VAL A 106 -3.42 20.73 -1.38
C VAL A 106 -4.36 21.34 -0.33
N PRO A 107 -5.04 20.58 0.49
CA PRO A 107 -5.90 21.19 1.51
C PRO A 107 -5.14 22.07 2.49
N THR A 108 -3.94 21.67 2.84
CA THR A 108 -3.13 22.43 3.79
C THR A 108 -2.77 23.79 3.24
N SER A 109 -2.37 23.85 1.96
CA SER A 109 -1.97 25.11 1.37
C SER A 109 -3.13 26.06 1.21
N VAL A 110 -4.32 25.56 1.04
CA VAL A 110 -5.51 26.40 0.92
C VAL A 110 -5.84 27.10 2.22
N LYS A 111 -5.56 26.50 3.32
CA LYS A 111 -5.96 27.02 4.62
C LYS A 111 -5.23 28.25 5.07
N ARG A 112 -4.21 28.57 4.48
CA ARG A 112 -3.47 29.71 4.91
C ARG A 112 -4.24 30.95 4.83
N PRO A 113 -4.62 31.65 5.59
CA PRO A 113 -5.34 32.68 5.37
C PRO A 113 -4.73 33.89 5.62
N GLU A 114 -4.72 33.46 5.46
CA GLU A 114 -4.68 33.87 5.40
C GLU A 114 -4.58 34.36 5.69
N LYS A 115 -4.28 34.81 5.87
CA LYS A 115 -4.05 35.02 5.99
C LYS A 115 -4.03 35.43 6.44
N HIS A 116 -3.82 36.02 6.82
CA HIS A 116 -3.73 36.06 6.95
C HIS A 116 -3.45 36.46 7.06
N HIS A 117 -3.38 37.15 7.22
CA HIS A 117 -3.07 37.22 7.06
C HIS A 117 -2.81 37.54 7.11
N VAL A 118 -2.82 38.15 7.34
CA VAL A 118 -2.59 38.09 7.17
C VAL A 118 -2.51 38.23 7.01
N GLU A 119 -2.33 38.69 7.20
CA GLU A 119 -2.15 38.52 6.98
C GLU A 119 -2.24 38.34 6.79
#